data_e9244bfa1b75af8aae979d314b05d45f
#
_entry.id   e9244bfa1b75af8aae979d314b05d45f
#
_cell.length_a   1.000
_cell.length_b   1.000
_cell.length_c   1.000
_cell.angle_alpha   90.00
_cell.angle_beta   90.00
_cell.angle_gamma   90.00
#
_symmetry.space_group_name_H-M   'P 1'
#
loop_
_entity.id
_entity.type
_entity.pdbx_description
1 polymer ?
#
loop_
_entity_poly.entity_id
_entity_poly.type
_entity_poly.pdbx_seq_one_letter_code
_entity_poly.pdbx_strand_id
1 'polypeptide(L)'
;MIKLNNKKGFTLIELMIVIAIIGILAAIAIPNFIAYRNKSFCSRAETDANNIAAAVADYFAIPAHVVTPALADLNNGRGFQFSGGATDRNSGTLVGVDPNVLITITVTDGSGRCPTEYQSKVPGWASLVFTKTIQ
;
A
#
# COMPACT_ATOMS: atom_id res chain seq x y z
N MET A 1 11.53 -17.10 62.37
CA MET A 1 11.17 -18.24 61.51
C MET A 1 10.88 -17.76 60.11
N ILE A 2 11.77 -17.89 59.18
CA ILE A 2 11.63 -17.40 57.80
C ILE A 2 10.85 -18.47 57.04
N LYS A 3 9.61 -18.13 56.60
CA LYS A 3 8.79 -18.98 55.79
C LYS A 3 9.39 -19.00 54.36
N LEU A 4 10.09 -20.10 54.01
CA LEU A 4 10.54 -20.34 52.63
C LEU A 4 9.31 -20.54 51.74
N ASN A 5 9.02 -19.52 50.96
CA ASN A 5 7.94 -19.53 49.96
C ASN A 5 8.37 -20.54 48.86
N ASN A 6 7.61 -21.60 48.71
CA ASN A 6 7.89 -22.68 47.77
C ASN A 6 7.73 -22.14 46.32
N LYS A 7 8.78 -21.57 45.75
CA LYS A 7 8.81 -21.12 44.36
C LYS A 7 8.83 -22.36 43.48
N LYS A 8 7.67 -22.73 42.96
CA LYS A 8 7.59 -23.75 41.91
C LYS A 8 8.32 -23.22 40.69
N GLY A 9 9.45 -23.80 40.34
CA GLY A 9 10.17 -23.49 39.12
C GLY A 9 9.57 -24.24 37.93
N PHE A 10 9.74 -23.68 36.74
CA PHE A 10 9.39 -24.37 35.48
C PHE A 10 10.28 -25.59 35.28
N THR A 11 9.68 -26.66 34.74
CA THR A 11 10.44 -27.85 34.32
C THR A 11 11.05 -27.61 32.94
N LEU A 12 12.18 -28.26 32.67
CA LEU A 12 12.87 -28.18 31.39
C LEU A 12 11.97 -28.67 30.25
N ILE A 13 11.18 -29.71 30.50
CA ILE A 13 10.24 -30.26 29.50
C ILE A 13 9.10 -29.28 29.15
N GLU A 14 8.59 -28.52 30.11
CA GLU A 14 7.56 -27.49 29.86
C GLU A 14 8.09 -26.41 28.93
N LEU A 15 9.35 -25.99 29.14
CA LEU A 15 9.98 -25.01 28.27
C LEU A 15 10.24 -25.57 26.86
N MET A 16 10.68 -26.82 26.75
CA MET A 16 10.95 -27.48 25.47
C MET A 16 9.68 -27.62 24.61
N ILE A 17 8.56 -27.99 25.22
CA ILE A 17 7.29 -28.10 24.51
C ILE A 17 6.85 -26.74 23.98
N VAL A 18 6.96 -25.69 24.76
CA VAL A 18 6.56 -24.31 24.38
C VAL A 18 7.35 -23.83 23.17
N ILE A 19 8.69 -23.94 23.20
CA ILE A 19 9.53 -23.51 22.08
C ILE A 19 9.28 -24.34 20.81
N ALA A 20 9.00 -25.65 20.97
CA ALA A 20 8.66 -26.52 19.84
C ALA A 20 7.36 -26.06 19.16
N ILE A 21 6.30 -25.76 19.93
CA ILE A 21 5.03 -25.27 19.41
C ILE A 21 5.20 -23.91 18.74
N ILE A 22 5.91 -22.98 19.38
CA ILE A 22 6.20 -21.66 18.79
C ILE A 22 6.96 -21.81 17.46
N GLY A 23 7.94 -22.69 17.39
CA GLY A 23 8.70 -22.97 16.17
C GLY A 23 7.82 -23.43 15.00
N ILE A 24 6.89 -24.36 15.27
CA ILE A 24 5.94 -24.86 14.25
C ILE A 24 5.00 -23.74 13.80
N LEU A 25 4.44 -22.98 14.73
CA LEU A 25 3.52 -21.89 14.40
C LEU A 25 4.23 -20.78 13.61
N ALA A 26 5.44 -20.41 14.01
CA ALA A 26 6.23 -19.39 13.32
C ALA A 26 6.59 -19.80 11.88
N ALA A 27 6.89 -21.08 11.65
CA ALA A 27 7.21 -21.60 10.33
C ALA A 27 6.08 -21.38 9.30
N ILE A 28 4.82 -21.40 9.74
CA ILE A 28 3.65 -21.19 8.89
C ILE A 28 3.27 -19.71 8.84
N ALA A 29 3.36 -19.00 9.96
CA ALA A 29 2.86 -17.64 10.10
C ALA A 29 3.73 -16.60 9.39
N ILE A 30 5.06 -16.73 9.46
CA ILE A 30 5.99 -15.73 8.90
C ILE A 30 5.89 -15.59 7.37
N PRO A 31 5.92 -16.66 6.55
CA PRO A 31 5.80 -16.52 5.10
C PRO A 31 4.47 -15.89 4.68
N ASN A 32 3.38 -16.26 5.35
CA ASN A 32 2.07 -15.68 5.08
C ASN A 32 2.02 -14.20 5.41
N PHE A 33 2.58 -13.79 6.53
CA PHE A 33 2.66 -12.38 6.92
C PHE A 33 3.43 -11.55 5.88
N ILE A 34 4.55 -12.05 5.38
CA ILE A 34 5.35 -11.38 4.34
C ILE A 34 4.53 -11.22 3.05
N ALA A 35 3.79 -12.25 2.65
CA ALA A 35 2.92 -12.20 1.47
C ALA A 35 1.81 -11.13 1.61
N TYR A 36 1.15 -11.06 2.77
CA TYR A 36 0.15 -10.02 3.05
C TYR A 36 0.76 -8.62 3.09
N ARG A 37 1.91 -8.47 3.71
CA ARG A 37 2.64 -7.20 3.73
C ARG A 37 2.98 -6.73 2.31
N ASN A 38 3.41 -7.63 1.45
CA ASN A 38 3.74 -7.29 0.08
C ASN A 38 2.52 -6.84 -0.73
N LYS A 39 1.34 -7.47 -0.52
CA LYS A 39 0.08 -7.01 -1.11
C LYS A 39 -0.33 -5.60 -0.68
N SER A 40 0.03 -5.15 0.50
CA SER A 40 -0.28 -3.81 0.97
C SER A 40 0.39 -2.71 0.14
N PHE A 41 1.52 -3.00 -0.50
CA PHE A 41 2.17 -2.04 -1.42
C PHE A 41 1.36 -1.84 -2.70
N CYS A 42 0.72 -2.89 -3.23
CA CYS A 42 -0.21 -2.77 -4.35
C CYS A 42 -1.39 -1.86 -3.96
N SER A 43 -2.01 -2.13 -2.81
CA SER A 43 -3.15 -1.35 -2.32
C SER A 43 -2.80 0.14 -2.10
N ARG A 44 -1.56 0.45 -1.71
CA ARG A 44 -1.08 1.83 -1.59
C ARG A 44 -1.10 2.55 -2.93
N ALA A 45 -0.60 1.91 -4.00
CA ALA A 45 -0.60 2.51 -5.33
C ALA A 45 -2.02 2.69 -5.89
N GLU A 46 -2.91 1.72 -5.67
CA GLU A 46 -4.33 1.84 -6.02
C GLU A 46 -5.02 2.98 -5.26
N THR A 47 -4.71 3.12 -3.97
CA THR A 47 -5.23 4.23 -3.14
C THR A 47 -4.73 5.57 -3.64
N ASP A 48 -3.46 5.68 -3.99
CA ASP A 48 -2.88 6.90 -4.54
C ASP A 48 -3.56 7.27 -5.87
N ALA A 49 -3.82 6.31 -6.76
CA ALA A 49 -4.55 6.55 -8.00
C ALA A 49 -5.99 7.04 -7.75
N ASN A 50 -6.67 6.49 -6.73
CA ASN A 50 -7.98 6.96 -6.32
C ASN A 50 -7.95 8.38 -5.74
N ASN A 51 -6.93 8.70 -4.95
CA ASN A 51 -6.73 10.04 -4.39
C ASN A 51 -6.44 11.07 -5.47
N ILE A 52 -5.64 10.72 -6.50
CA ILE A 52 -5.43 11.57 -7.67
C ILE A 52 -6.75 11.80 -8.40
N ALA A 53 -7.54 10.74 -8.62
CA ALA A 53 -8.84 10.87 -9.30
C ALA A 53 -9.79 11.80 -8.54
N ALA A 54 -9.83 11.70 -7.20
CA ALA A 54 -10.61 12.60 -6.37
C ALA A 54 -10.12 14.05 -6.46
N ALA A 55 -8.81 14.26 -6.40
CA ALA A 55 -8.22 15.60 -6.52
C ALA A 55 -8.48 16.24 -7.90
N VAL A 56 -8.49 15.44 -8.96
CA VAL A 56 -8.87 15.87 -10.31
C VAL A 56 -10.34 16.28 -10.36
N ALA A 57 -11.23 15.49 -9.76
CA ALA A 57 -12.66 15.81 -9.69
C ALA A 57 -12.90 17.11 -8.91
N ASP A 58 -12.22 17.32 -7.78
CA ASP A 58 -12.29 18.55 -7.02
C ASP A 58 -11.76 19.76 -7.80
N TYR A 59 -10.72 19.57 -8.60
CA TYR A 59 -10.18 20.63 -9.46
C TYR A 59 -11.21 21.07 -10.50
N PHE A 60 -11.87 20.13 -11.17
CA PHE A 60 -12.89 20.42 -12.17
C PHE A 60 -14.26 20.86 -11.59
N ALA A 61 -14.45 20.73 -10.28
CA ALA A 61 -15.63 21.31 -9.63
C ALA A 61 -15.69 22.86 -9.75
N ILE A 62 -14.55 23.49 -10.08
CA ILE A 62 -14.48 24.93 -10.36
C ILE A 62 -14.76 25.15 -11.86
N PRO A 63 -15.82 25.85 -12.24
CA PRO A 63 -16.24 25.99 -13.66
C PRO A 63 -15.18 26.64 -14.58
N ALA A 64 -14.24 27.39 -14.02
CA ALA A 64 -13.17 28.04 -14.78
C ALA A 64 -12.02 27.06 -15.15
N HIS A 65 -12.00 25.87 -14.56
CA HIS A 65 -10.98 24.86 -14.82
C HIS A 65 -11.43 23.93 -15.94
N VAL A 66 -11.03 24.24 -17.16
CA VAL A 66 -11.40 23.50 -18.38
C VAL A 66 -10.28 22.65 -18.96
N VAL A 67 -9.09 22.72 -18.37
CA VAL A 67 -7.89 21.98 -18.81
C VAL A 67 -7.37 21.12 -17.67
N THR A 68 -6.91 19.91 -17.98
CA THR A 68 -6.35 19.00 -17.00
C THR A 68 -5.13 19.62 -16.32
N PRO A 69 -5.09 19.66 -14.96
CA PRO A 69 -3.99 20.24 -14.22
C PRO A 69 -2.73 19.38 -14.34
N ALA A 70 -1.57 19.96 -14.12
CA ALA A 70 -0.39 19.17 -13.87
C ALA A 70 -0.51 18.47 -12.49
N LEU A 71 0.07 17.28 -12.36
CA LEU A 71 0.03 16.53 -11.09
C LEU A 71 0.66 17.32 -9.93
N ALA A 72 1.65 18.16 -10.22
CA ALA A 72 2.25 19.07 -9.25
C ALA A 72 1.27 20.10 -8.68
N ASP A 73 0.32 20.58 -9.50
CA ASP A 73 -0.68 21.57 -9.09
C ASP A 73 -1.70 20.95 -8.14
N LEU A 74 -2.00 19.67 -8.31
CA LEU A 74 -2.87 18.91 -7.40
C LEU A 74 -2.20 18.67 -6.05
N ASN A 75 -0.89 18.57 -6.03
CA ASN A 75 -0.09 18.35 -4.80
C ASN A 75 0.08 19.63 -3.98
N ASN A 76 0.05 20.81 -4.61
CA ASN A 76 0.21 22.12 -3.96
C ASN A 76 -1.08 22.57 -3.25
N GLY A 77 -1.33 22.01 -2.04
CA GLY A 77 -2.39 22.49 -1.14
C GLY A 77 -3.76 21.84 -1.31
N ARG A 78 -3.94 20.85 -2.19
CA ARG A 78 -5.20 20.12 -2.39
C ARG A 78 -5.25 18.74 -1.73
N GLY A 79 -4.32 18.47 -0.80
CA GLY A 79 -4.41 17.30 0.10
C GLY A 79 -3.98 15.97 -0.50
N PHE A 80 -3.46 15.93 -1.74
CA PHE A 80 -2.91 14.70 -2.30
C PHE A 80 -1.41 14.59 -2.01
N GLN A 81 -0.97 13.43 -1.53
CA GLN A 81 0.43 13.05 -1.41
C GLN A 81 0.59 11.57 -1.76
N PHE A 82 1.67 11.23 -2.45
CA PHE A 82 2.01 9.84 -2.70
C PHE A 82 2.36 9.10 -1.42
N SER A 83 1.84 7.89 -1.29
CA SER A 83 2.14 6.99 -0.19
C SER A 83 3.60 6.52 -0.23
N GLY A 84 4.15 6.24 0.95
CA GLY A 84 5.50 5.74 1.11
C GLY A 84 6.45 6.71 1.80
N GLY A 85 7.62 6.20 2.17
CA GLY A 85 8.71 6.95 2.79
C GLY A 85 9.64 7.59 1.75
N ALA A 86 10.83 8.00 2.20
CA ALA A 86 11.82 8.61 1.32
C ALA A 86 12.37 7.66 0.24
N THR A 87 12.40 6.36 0.52
CA THR A 87 13.01 5.34 -0.34
C THR A 87 12.00 4.47 -1.10
N ASP A 88 10.73 4.47 -0.67
CA ASP A 88 9.67 3.59 -1.21
C ASP A 88 8.40 4.37 -1.59
N ARG A 89 8.55 5.67 -1.82
CA ARG A 89 7.44 6.55 -2.20
C ARG A 89 6.97 6.22 -3.60
N ASN A 90 5.66 6.07 -3.74
CA ASN A 90 5.02 5.95 -5.04
C ASN A 90 5.25 7.22 -5.88
N SER A 91 5.18 7.06 -7.18
CA SER A 91 5.22 8.14 -8.16
C SER A 91 4.13 7.92 -9.19
N GLY A 92 3.79 8.94 -9.95
CA GLY A 92 2.73 8.76 -10.95
C GLY A 92 2.71 9.88 -11.97
N THR A 93 1.84 9.69 -12.96
CA THR A 93 1.57 10.68 -14.00
C THR A 93 0.08 10.86 -14.21
N LEU A 94 -0.28 12.01 -14.71
CA LEU A 94 -1.64 12.38 -15.09
C LEU A 94 -1.60 12.82 -16.57
N VAL A 95 -2.36 12.13 -17.41
CA VAL A 95 -2.41 12.40 -18.85
C VAL A 95 -3.86 12.56 -19.29
N GLY A 96 -4.19 13.67 -19.92
CA GLY A 96 -5.49 14.02 -20.45
C GLY A 96 -5.48 15.48 -20.90
N VAL A 97 -6.47 15.92 -21.64
CA VAL A 97 -6.51 17.30 -22.19
C VAL A 97 -7.60 18.12 -21.55
N ASP A 98 -8.77 17.55 -21.33
CA ASP A 98 -9.91 18.23 -20.71
C ASP A 98 -10.84 17.22 -20.00
N PRO A 99 -11.77 17.68 -19.14
CA PRO A 99 -12.64 16.79 -18.36
C PRO A 99 -13.63 15.95 -19.18
N ASN A 100 -13.86 16.30 -20.46
CA ASN A 100 -14.76 15.56 -21.34
C ASN A 100 -14.04 14.47 -22.14
N VAL A 101 -12.72 14.36 -21.99
CA VAL A 101 -11.88 13.35 -22.63
C VAL A 101 -11.31 12.42 -21.55
N LEU A 102 -11.01 11.20 -21.95
CA LEU A 102 -10.44 10.20 -21.05
C LEU A 102 -9.16 10.71 -20.39
N ILE A 103 -9.17 10.78 -19.07
CA ILE A 103 -7.99 11.12 -18.27
C ILE A 103 -7.40 9.83 -17.74
N THR A 104 -6.12 9.61 -18.01
CA THR A 104 -5.37 8.44 -17.57
C THR A 104 -4.45 8.81 -16.40
N ILE A 105 -4.62 8.12 -15.31
CA ILE A 105 -3.80 8.22 -14.10
C ILE A 105 -2.94 6.98 -14.02
N THR A 106 -1.64 7.14 -13.91
CA THR A 106 -0.73 6.02 -13.64
C THR A 106 -0.03 6.23 -12.31
N VAL A 107 0.10 5.17 -11.53
CA VAL A 107 0.85 5.18 -10.27
C VAL A 107 1.80 4.01 -10.26
N THR A 108 3.06 4.29 -10.05
CA THR A 108 4.13 3.29 -9.91
C THR A 108 4.35 2.97 -8.44
N ASP A 109 4.37 1.68 -8.11
CA ASP A 109 4.78 1.22 -6.78
C ASP A 109 6.27 1.48 -6.57
N GLY A 110 6.59 2.50 -5.78
CA GLY A 110 7.96 2.90 -5.49
C GLY A 110 8.71 1.90 -4.61
N SER A 111 8.02 0.98 -3.95
CA SER A 111 8.64 -0.06 -3.15
C SER A 111 9.20 -1.22 -3.99
N GLY A 112 8.65 -1.44 -5.19
CA GLY A 112 8.95 -2.59 -6.03
C GLY A 112 8.52 -3.94 -5.44
N ARG A 113 7.63 -3.93 -4.42
CA ARG A 113 7.25 -5.14 -3.66
C ARG A 113 5.85 -5.64 -3.96
N CYS A 114 5.07 -4.93 -4.79
CA CYS A 114 3.78 -5.43 -5.24
C CYS A 114 3.95 -6.75 -6.01
N PRO A 115 3.39 -7.89 -5.52
CA PRO A 115 3.62 -9.19 -6.13
C PRO A 115 3.04 -9.28 -7.54
N THR A 116 3.77 -9.87 -8.48
CA THR A 116 3.32 -10.10 -9.86
C THR A 116 2.05 -10.95 -9.93
N GLU A 117 1.89 -11.89 -8.99
CA GLU A 117 0.67 -12.69 -8.87
C GLU A 117 -0.57 -11.83 -8.56
N TYR A 118 -0.43 -10.80 -7.74
CA TYR A 118 -1.49 -9.83 -7.48
C TYR A 118 -1.78 -9.00 -8.73
N GLN A 119 -0.74 -8.47 -9.35
CA GLN A 119 -0.86 -7.63 -10.55
C GLN A 119 -1.56 -8.36 -11.70
N SER A 120 -1.32 -9.67 -11.88
CA SER A 120 -1.96 -10.45 -12.93
C SER A 120 -3.46 -10.72 -12.72
N LYS A 121 -3.93 -10.63 -11.46
CA LYS A 121 -5.33 -10.91 -11.09
C LYS A 121 -6.18 -9.64 -10.98
N VAL A 122 -5.57 -8.49 -10.80
CA VAL A 122 -6.25 -7.21 -10.62
C VAL A 122 -6.09 -6.36 -11.88
N PRO A 123 -7.19 -6.02 -12.57
CA PRO A 123 -7.13 -5.18 -13.76
C PRO A 123 -6.48 -3.82 -13.48
N GLY A 124 -5.76 -3.30 -14.45
CA GLY A 124 -5.08 -2.01 -14.34
C GLY A 124 -3.61 -2.09 -13.95
N TRP A 125 -3.11 -3.25 -13.54
CA TRP A 125 -1.72 -3.45 -13.21
C TRP A 125 -0.87 -3.94 -14.40
N ALA A 126 0.30 -3.34 -14.58
CA ALA A 126 1.35 -3.82 -15.48
C ALA A 126 2.73 -3.37 -14.97
N SER A 127 3.66 -4.29 -14.76
CA SER A 127 5.07 -3.99 -14.40
C SER A 127 5.22 -2.97 -13.25
N LEU A 128 4.55 -3.21 -12.12
CA LEU A 128 4.53 -2.33 -10.94
C LEU A 128 3.81 -0.98 -11.14
N VAL A 129 3.14 -0.78 -12.26
CA VAL A 129 2.36 0.41 -12.57
C VAL A 129 0.88 0.07 -12.52
N PHE A 130 0.13 0.81 -11.73
CA PHE A 130 -1.33 0.78 -11.71
C PHE A 130 -1.89 1.90 -12.56
N THR A 131 -2.78 1.58 -13.49
CA THR A 131 -3.44 2.53 -14.40
C THR A 131 -4.92 2.62 -14.09
N LYS A 132 -5.40 3.82 -13.86
CA LYS A 132 -6.81 4.17 -13.69
C LYS A 132 -7.22 5.18 -14.72
N THR A 133 -8.37 4.97 -15.33
CA THR A 133 -8.99 5.93 -16.26
C THR A 133 -10.25 6.55 -15.64
N ILE A 134 -10.47 7.83 -15.88
CA ILE A 134 -11.66 8.58 -15.49
C ILE A 134 -12.18 9.38 -16.68
N GLN A 135 -13.48 9.58 -16.74
CA GLN A 135 -14.19 10.34 -17.79
C GLN A 135 -15.31 11.14 -17.17
#